data_899ca53f1c3fdfd6e4c25c140d39a4c3
#
_entry.id   899ca53f1c3fdfd6e4c25c140d39a4c3
#
_cell.length_a   1.000
_cell.length_b   1.000
_cell.length_c   1.000
_cell.angle_alpha   90.00
_cell.angle_beta   90.00
_cell.angle_gamma   90.00
#
_symmetry.space_group_name_H-M   'P 1'
#
loop_
_entity.id
_entity.type
_entity.pdbx_description
1 polymer ?
#
loop_
_entity_poly.entity_id
_entity_poly.type
_entity_poly.pdbx_seq_one_letter_code
_entity_poly.pdbx_strand_id
1 'polypeptide(L)'
;MNNGVPEPNIFTEFGSYTVGESGAMLYSIVNQKQQNDREKWNMIDSSFMTTLPDTWGINQRFVMLAINNWDSEYERVNLGGLTCDSEDFYNAEAHSNAVFMPKIKQNEEQYVGFFHMGAYQESLGGYGGIQHCLIPGPKLVVIDLDENGDYFTKLFAKEQSYKSMLKILGY
;
A
#
# COMPACT_ATOMS: atom_id res chain seq x y z
N MET A 1 29.41 1.87 38.59
CA MET A 1 29.95 0.61 39.09
C MET A 1 29.94 -0.38 37.95
N ASN A 2 31.09 -0.76 37.47
CA ASN A 2 31.19 -1.69 36.35
C ASN A 2 31.05 -3.11 36.92
N ASN A 3 29.91 -3.76 36.73
CA ASN A 3 29.60 -5.04 37.37
C ASN A 3 30.33 -6.24 36.69
N GLY A 4 31.43 -5.99 35.99
CA GLY A 4 32.25 -7.03 35.35
C GLY A 4 31.55 -7.71 34.14
N VAL A 5 30.45 -7.18 33.67
CA VAL A 5 29.77 -7.64 32.45
C VAL A 5 30.54 -7.05 31.26
N PRO A 6 31.01 -7.85 30.29
CA PRO A 6 31.66 -7.32 29.11
C PRO A 6 30.66 -6.48 28.30
N GLU A 7 31.12 -5.37 27.72
CA GLU A 7 30.32 -4.57 26.81
C GLU A 7 30.02 -5.41 25.56
N PRO A 8 28.71 -5.48 25.14
CA PRO A 8 28.35 -6.23 23.93
C PRO A 8 28.80 -5.48 22.68
N ASN A 9 29.17 -6.24 21.65
CA ASN A 9 29.24 -5.67 20.29
C ASN A 9 27.82 -5.42 19.77
N ILE A 10 27.60 -4.26 19.18
CA ILE A 10 26.32 -3.88 18.57
C ILE A 10 26.48 -3.95 17.07
N PHE A 11 25.62 -4.73 16.43
CA PHE A 11 25.48 -4.78 14.98
C PHE A 11 24.15 -4.16 14.62
N THR A 12 24.13 -3.33 13.59
CA THR A 12 22.92 -2.64 13.12
C THR A 12 22.74 -2.86 11.62
N GLU A 13 21.47 -3.00 11.21
CA GLU A 13 21.07 -3.09 9.81
C GLU A 13 20.07 -1.95 9.51
N PHE A 14 20.32 -1.23 8.42
CA PHE A 14 19.54 -0.05 8.04
C PHE A 14 18.82 -0.22 6.69
N GLY A 15 18.47 -1.44 6.30
CA GLY A 15 17.88 -1.76 5.01
C GLY A 15 16.63 -0.93 4.72
N SER A 16 15.62 -0.98 5.58
CA SER A 16 14.37 -0.22 5.42
C SER A 16 14.58 1.29 5.42
N TYR A 17 15.48 1.78 6.27
CA TYR A 17 15.85 3.20 6.29
C TYR A 17 16.47 3.65 4.95
N THR A 18 17.31 2.80 4.36
CA THR A 18 18.03 3.13 3.12
C THR A 18 17.12 3.14 1.89
N VAL A 19 16.19 2.18 1.79
CA VAL A 19 15.38 1.99 0.57
C VAL A 19 13.90 2.33 0.74
N GLY A 20 13.43 2.59 1.94
CA GLY A 20 12.01 2.84 2.21
C GLY A 20 11.42 3.94 1.34
N GLU A 21 12.09 5.08 1.24
CA GLU A 21 11.61 6.24 0.50
C GLU A 21 11.53 6.03 -1.02
N SER A 22 12.17 4.97 -1.55
CA SER A 22 12.23 4.70 -2.99
C SER A 22 10.96 4.06 -3.56
N GLY A 23 9.99 3.69 -2.74
CA GLY A 23 8.79 2.99 -3.18
C GLY A 23 7.49 3.68 -2.80
N ALA A 24 6.51 3.57 -3.70
CA ALA A 24 5.14 4.01 -3.47
C ALA A 24 4.15 3.04 -4.12
N MET A 25 2.94 2.98 -3.57
CA MET A 25 1.81 2.24 -4.13
C MET A 25 0.63 3.19 -4.34
N LEU A 26 0.00 3.11 -5.51
CA LEU A 26 -1.19 3.86 -5.85
C LEU A 26 -2.37 2.92 -5.98
N TYR A 27 -3.49 3.29 -5.40
CA TYR A 27 -4.76 2.57 -5.50
C TYR A 27 -5.85 3.48 -6.03
N SER A 28 -6.75 2.90 -6.83
CA SER A 28 -8.02 3.52 -7.17
C SER A 28 -9.07 3.18 -6.12
N ILE A 29 -9.92 4.12 -5.79
CA ILE A 29 -11.14 3.84 -5.02
C ILE A 29 -12.21 3.36 -5.99
N VAL A 30 -12.55 2.07 -5.93
CA VAL A 30 -13.48 1.43 -6.88
C VAL A 30 -14.91 1.37 -6.38
N ASN A 31 -15.12 1.53 -5.09
CA ASN A 31 -16.47 1.51 -4.51
C ASN A 31 -16.50 2.28 -3.18
N GLN A 32 -17.68 2.77 -2.86
CA GLN A 32 -18.01 3.36 -1.55
C GLN A 32 -19.20 2.64 -0.94
N LYS A 33 -19.09 2.28 0.34
CA LYS A 33 -20.16 1.65 1.10
C LYS A 33 -20.45 2.45 2.36
N GLN A 34 -21.69 2.91 2.51
CA GLN A 34 -22.19 3.40 3.79
C GLN A 34 -22.63 2.21 4.64
N GLN A 35 -21.92 1.92 5.71
CA GLN A 35 -22.22 0.79 6.60
C GLN A 35 -23.33 1.17 7.59
N ASN A 36 -23.22 2.36 8.17
CA ASN A 36 -24.18 2.96 9.10
C ASN A 36 -23.94 4.49 9.13
N ASP A 37 -24.63 5.21 10.02
CA ASP A 37 -24.54 6.68 10.09
C ASP A 37 -23.15 7.22 10.44
N ARG A 38 -22.25 6.37 10.92
CA ARG A 38 -20.89 6.75 11.40
C ARG A 38 -19.76 6.14 10.60
N GLU A 39 -20.03 5.10 9.81
CA GLU A 39 -19.01 4.30 9.13
C GLU A 39 -19.25 4.29 7.63
N LYS A 40 -18.33 4.90 6.92
CA LYS A 40 -18.22 4.87 5.47
C LYS A 40 -16.94 4.17 5.07
N TRP A 41 -17.01 3.32 4.07
CA TRP A 41 -15.91 2.57 3.54
C TRP A 41 -15.61 2.98 2.10
N ASN A 42 -14.33 3.23 1.81
CA ASN A 42 -13.79 3.34 0.47
C ASN A 42 -13.03 2.05 0.16
N MET A 43 -13.45 1.34 -0.87
CA MET A 43 -12.83 0.08 -1.28
C MET A 43 -11.77 0.37 -2.34
N ILE A 44 -10.55 -0.10 -2.12
CA ILE A 44 -9.45 0.01 -3.09
C ILE A 44 -9.56 -1.10 -4.16
N ASP A 45 -8.88 -0.92 -5.28
CA ASP A 45 -8.79 -1.88 -6.39
C ASP A 45 -7.80 -3.05 -6.15
N SER A 46 -7.35 -3.23 -4.92
CA SER A 46 -6.36 -4.22 -4.53
C SER A 46 -6.61 -4.72 -3.10
N SER A 47 -5.59 -5.21 -2.44
CA SER A 47 -5.63 -5.71 -1.07
C SER A 47 -4.44 -5.20 -0.26
N PHE A 48 -4.70 -4.69 0.93
CA PHE A 48 -3.66 -4.36 1.90
C PHE A 48 -2.92 -5.60 2.42
N MET A 49 -3.59 -6.76 2.44
CA MET A 49 -2.97 -8.02 2.83
C MET A 49 -1.82 -8.41 1.91
N THR A 50 -1.95 -8.10 0.61
CA THR A 50 -0.96 -8.50 -0.40
C THR A 50 0.05 -7.40 -0.71
N THR A 51 -0.34 -6.14 -0.63
CA THR A 51 0.51 -5.03 -1.10
C THR A 51 1.11 -4.19 0.03
N LEU A 52 0.58 -4.30 1.26
CA LEU A 52 1.08 -3.65 2.47
C LEU A 52 1.17 -4.63 3.65
N PRO A 53 1.90 -5.76 3.52
CA PRO A 53 1.89 -6.81 4.54
C PRO A 53 2.35 -6.32 5.92
N ASP A 54 3.24 -5.34 6.00
CA ASP A 54 3.73 -4.84 7.28
C ASP A 54 2.68 -4.02 8.06
N THR A 55 1.58 -3.61 7.44
CA THR A 55 0.49 -2.94 8.17
C THR A 55 -0.17 -3.87 9.16
N TRP A 56 -0.50 -5.09 8.73
CA TRP A 56 -1.13 -6.10 9.58
C TRP A 56 -0.10 -6.98 10.29
N GLY A 57 1.05 -7.26 9.66
CA GLY A 57 2.07 -8.14 10.23
C GLY A 57 2.80 -7.55 11.43
N ILE A 58 3.18 -6.29 11.37
CA ILE A 58 3.96 -5.62 12.41
C ILE A 58 3.41 -4.24 12.81
N ASN A 59 2.19 -3.94 12.41
CA ASN A 59 1.52 -2.67 12.70
C ASN A 59 2.28 -1.43 12.18
N GLN A 60 3.02 -1.57 11.06
CA GLN A 60 3.72 -0.46 10.43
C GLN A 60 2.73 0.53 9.82
N ARG A 61 3.06 1.81 9.91
CA ARG A 61 2.30 2.89 9.26
C ARG A 61 3.10 3.49 8.13
N PHE A 62 2.41 3.78 7.04
CA PHE A 62 2.97 4.40 5.85
C PHE A 62 2.44 5.82 5.69
N VAL A 63 3.19 6.67 5.02
CA VAL A 63 2.69 7.99 4.63
C VAL A 63 1.59 7.79 3.60
N MET A 64 0.37 8.19 3.93
CA MET A 64 -0.79 8.09 3.06
C MET A 64 -1.25 9.47 2.62
N LEU A 65 -1.49 9.65 1.32
CA LEU A 65 -2.00 10.89 0.74
C LEU A 65 -3.09 10.60 -0.29
N ALA A 66 -4.13 11.42 -0.32
CA ALA A 66 -4.97 11.52 -1.51
C ALA A 66 -4.11 12.06 -2.67
N ILE A 67 -4.29 11.51 -3.87
CA ILE A 67 -3.48 11.90 -5.04
C ILE A 67 -4.19 12.96 -5.87
N ASN A 68 -5.49 13.04 -5.76
CA ASN A 68 -6.32 14.00 -6.47
C ASN A 68 -7.45 14.52 -5.58
N ASN A 69 -8.27 15.43 -6.13
CA ASN A 69 -9.45 16.02 -5.48
C ASN A 69 -9.15 16.79 -4.18
N TRP A 70 -7.96 17.33 -4.05
CA TRP A 70 -7.48 17.96 -2.82
C TRP A 70 -8.29 19.17 -2.35
N ASP A 71 -8.96 19.87 -3.28
CA ASP A 71 -9.83 21.02 -2.98
C ASP A 71 -11.25 20.63 -2.52
N SER A 72 -11.57 19.33 -2.50
CA SER A 72 -12.85 18.83 -2.00
C SER A 72 -12.91 18.90 -0.48
N GLU A 73 -14.12 18.94 0.08
CA GLU A 73 -14.31 18.71 1.51
C GLU A 73 -13.81 17.31 1.87
N TYR A 74 -13.23 17.19 3.07
CA TYR A 74 -12.77 15.91 3.58
C TYR A 74 -13.80 15.23 4.46
N GLU A 75 -13.88 13.94 4.38
CA GLU A 75 -14.74 13.10 5.22
C GLU A 75 -13.95 11.94 5.86
N ARG A 76 -14.44 11.48 6.99
CA ARG A 76 -13.89 10.32 7.68
C ARG A 76 -14.35 9.05 6.98
N VAL A 77 -13.40 8.21 6.56
CA VAL A 77 -13.67 6.94 5.89
C VAL A 77 -12.75 5.84 6.43
N ASN A 78 -13.18 4.59 6.27
CA ASN A 78 -12.31 3.44 6.38
C ASN A 78 -11.82 3.05 4.97
N LEU A 79 -10.60 2.54 4.86
CA LEU A 79 -10.08 2.00 3.61
C LEU A 79 -10.07 0.48 3.70
N GLY A 80 -10.77 -0.20 2.80
CA GLY A 80 -10.85 -1.65 2.74
C GLY A 80 -10.31 -2.20 1.43
N GLY A 81 -9.73 -3.40 1.47
CA GLY A 81 -9.32 -4.16 0.30
C GLY A 81 -10.41 -5.11 -0.19
N LEU A 82 -10.06 -5.90 -1.22
CA LEU A 82 -11.01 -6.77 -1.92
C LEU A 82 -11.02 -8.22 -1.45
N THR A 83 -10.19 -8.59 -0.47
CA THR A 83 -10.13 -9.96 0.02
C THR A 83 -11.21 -10.23 1.08
N CYS A 84 -11.42 -11.49 1.41
CA CYS A 84 -12.31 -11.91 2.49
C CYS A 84 -11.65 -11.85 3.88
N ASP A 85 -10.39 -11.44 3.97
CA ASP A 85 -9.67 -11.37 5.23
C ASP A 85 -10.17 -10.20 6.08
N SER A 86 -10.38 -10.43 7.36
CA SER A 86 -10.85 -9.42 8.31
C SER A 86 -9.84 -8.30 8.55
N GLU A 87 -8.56 -8.54 8.27
CA GLU A 87 -7.48 -7.56 8.41
C GLU A 87 -7.20 -6.79 7.10
N ASP A 88 -7.98 -7.04 6.03
CA ASP A 88 -7.80 -6.37 4.75
C ASP A 88 -8.36 -4.94 4.77
N PHE A 89 -7.84 -4.13 5.67
CA PHE A 89 -8.13 -2.70 5.76
C PHE A 89 -6.90 -1.94 6.25
N TYR A 90 -6.86 -0.64 5.98
CA TYR A 90 -5.80 0.22 6.48
C TYR A 90 -6.23 0.92 7.76
N ASN A 91 -5.54 0.60 8.83
CA ASN A 91 -5.71 1.22 10.14
C ASN A 91 -4.64 2.30 10.35
N ALA A 92 -4.98 3.55 10.11
CA ALA A 92 -4.05 4.67 10.21
C ALA A 92 -3.58 4.94 11.65
N GLU A 93 -4.41 4.62 12.64
CA GLU A 93 -4.12 4.87 14.04
C GLU A 93 -4.59 3.69 14.91
N ALA A 94 -3.86 3.38 15.97
CA ALA A 94 -4.13 2.25 16.86
C ALA A 94 -5.55 2.26 17.49
N HIS A 95 -6.25 3.40 17.43
CA HIS A 95 -7.55 3.58 18.08
C HIS A 95 -8.65 4.15 17.17
N SER A 96 -8.39 4.42 15.89
CA SER A 96 -9.36 5.06 15.01
C SER A 96 -9.44 4.42 13.66
N ASN A 97 -9.34 3.29 13.34
CA ASN A 97 -9.52 2.52 12.10
C ASN A 97 -10.00 3.31 10.84
N ALA A 98 -9.84 4.63 10.84
CA ALA A 98 -10.36 5.50 9.80
C ALA A 98 -9.36 6.60 9.44
N VAL A 99 -9.47 7.07 8.21
CA VAL A 99 -8.66 8.15 7.65
C VAL A 99 -9.57 9.28 7.16
N PHE A 100 -8.98 10.46 6.89
CA PHE A 100 -9.70 11.56 6.25
C PHE A 100 -9.32 11.62 4.77
N MET A 101 -10.31 11.52 3.91
CA MET A 101 -10.16 11.54 2.46
C MET A 101 -11.07 12.59 1.83
N PRO A 102 -10.69 13.17 0.67
CA PRO A 102 -11.59 14.01 -0.09
C PRO A 102 -12.90 13.29 -0.42
N LYS A 103 -14.02 13.97 -0.30
CA LYS A 103 -15.30 13.44 -0.73
C LYS A 103 -15.30 13.20 -2.24
N ILE A 104 -15.72 12.01 -2.64
CA ILE A 104 -15.85 11.64 -4.05
C ILE A 104 -17.18 12.16 -4.56
N LYS A 105 -17.15 13.00 -5.58
CA LYS A 105 -18.34 13.46 -6.29
C LYS A 105 -18.76 12.43 -7.35
N GLN A 106 -19.99 12.52 -7.78
CA GLN A 106 -20.52 11.61 -8.80
C GLN A 106 -19.68 11.69 -10.09
N ASN A 107 -19.26 10.53 -10.59
CA ASN A 107 -18.40 10.35 -11.78
C ASN A 107 -16.96 10.91 -11.64
N GLU A 108 -16.49 11.17 -10.43
CA GLU A 108 -15.09 11.48 -10.19
C GLU A 108 -14.34 10.21 -9.75
N GLU A 109 -13.15 10.05 -10.29
CA GLU A 109 -12.20 9.04 -9.81
C GLU A 109 -11.42 9.60 -8.63
N GLN A 110 -11.09 8.73 -7.66
CA GLN A 110 -10.21 9.07 -6.56
C GLN A 110 -9.09 8.05 -6.44
N TYR A 111 -7.90 8.56 -6.21
CA TYR A 111 -6.70 7.78 -6.00
C TYR A 111 -6.12 8.09 -4.62
N VAL A 112 -5.57 7.05 -4.00
CA VAL A 112 -4.81 7.15 -2.74
C VAL A 112 -3.42 6.58 -2.94
N GLY A 113 -2.41 7.28 -2.46
CA GLY A 113 -1.01 6.86 -2.50
C GLY A 113 -0.50 6.50 -1.12
N PHE A 114 0.27 5.43 -1.07
CA PHE A 114 1.07 5.03 0.09
C PHE A 114 2.53 5.13 -0.28
N PHE A 115 3.30 5.81 0.55
CA PHE A 115 4.70 6.13 0.32
C PHE A 115 5.61 5.48 1.37
N HIS A 116 6.90 5.46 1.13
CA HIS A 116 7.91 4.78 1.95
C HIS A 116 7.76 3.25 1.94
N MET A 117 7.42 2.71 0.76
CA MET A 117 7.16 1.29 0.54
C MET A 117 8.32 0.55 -0.13
N GLY A 118 9.50 1.14 -0.24
CA GLY A 118 10.64 0.57 -0.96
C GLY A 118 11.27 -0.65 -0.30
N ALA A 119 10.88 -1.00 0.94
CA ALA A 119 11.38 -2.17 1.65
C ALA A 119 10.25 -3.16 1.93
N TYR A 120 10.50 -4.45 1.68
CA TYR A 120 9.69 -5.63 2.03
C TYR A 120 8.33 -5.77 1.35
N GLN A 121 7.55 -4.70 1.17
CA GLN A 121 6.12 -4.79 0.84
C GLN A 121 5.85 -5.67 -0.37
N GLU A 122 6.46 -5.38 -1.49
CA GLU A 122 6.26 -6.17 -2.71
C GLU A 122 6.87 -7.57 -2.63
N SER A 123 8.07 -7.70 -2.08
CA SER A 123 8.75 -8.99 -1.98
C SER A 123 8.06 -9.96 -1.02
N LEU A 124 7.46 -9.45 0.06
CA LEU A 124 6.65 -10.25 0.97
C LEU A 124 5.25 -10.52 0.42
N GLY A 125 4.70 -9.60 -0.38
CA GLY A 125 3.42 -9.76 -1.04
C GLY A 125 3.39 -10.80 -2.16
N GLY A 126 4.56 -11.26 -2.64
CA GLY A 126 4.66 -12.32 -3.64
C GLY A 126 4.65 -11.80 -5.08
N TYR A 127 5.57 -10.90 -5.42
CA TYR A 127 5.74 -10.39 -6.78
C TYR A 127 5.74 -11.51 -7.85
N GLY A 128 4.88 -11.35 -8.86
CA GLY A 128 4.77 -12.30 -9.97
C GLY A 128 4.22 -13.69 -9.61
N GLY A 129 3.88 -13.93 -8.35
CA GLY A 129 3.31 -15.17 -7.83
C GLY A 129 1.80 -15.12 -7.63
N ILE A 130 1.27 -16.12 -6.93
CA ILE A 130 -0.12 -16.15 -6.47
C ILE A 130 -0.21 -15.31 -5.19
N GLN A 131 -1.13 -14.36 -5.19
CA GLN A 131 -1.41 -13.52 -4.04
C GLN A 131 -2.69 -13.97 -3.34
N HIS A 132 -2.88 -13.51 -2.10
CA HIS A 132 -4.08 -13.81 -1.32
C HIS A 132 -5.36 -13.50 -2.11
N CYS A 133 -6.32 -14.42 -2.09
CA CYS A 133 -7.56 -14.36 -2.88
C CYS A 133 -7.38 -14.14 -4.38
N LEU A 134 -6.21 -14.50 -4.92
CA LEU A 134 -5.86 -14.33 -6.34
C LEU A 134 -5.96 -12.88 -6.83
N ILE A 135 -5.68 -11.92 -5.96
CA ILE A 135 -5.59 -10.51 -6.36
C ILE A 135 -4.39 -10.35 -7.30
N PRO A 136 -4.56 -9.85 -8.52
CA PRO A 136 -3.44 -9.72 -9.45
C PRO A 136 -2.44 -8.68 -8.98
N GLY A 137 -1.15 -8.93 -9.24
CA GLY A 137 -0.09 -7.97 -8.99
C GLY A 137 -0.25 -6.71 -9.86
N PRO A 138 0.03 -5.53 -9.30
CA PRO A 138 -0.10 -4.26 -10.01
C PRO A 138 0.97 -4.09 -11.09
N LYS A 139 0.78 -3.10 -11.95
CA LYS A 139 1.81 -2.60 -12.85
C LYS A 139 2.93 -1.92 -12.06
N LEU A 140 4.18 -2.21 -12.38
CA LEU A 140 5.36 -1.58 -11.78
C LEU A 140 5.98 -0.58 -12.74
N VAL A 141 6.23 0.62 -12.24
CA VAL A 141 6.82 1.72 -12.99
C VAL A 141 8.02 2.26 -12.21
N VAL A 142 9.14 2.37 -12.88
CA VAL A 142 10.29 3.12 -12.36
C VAL A 142 10.09 4.59 -12.71
N ILE A 143 10.30 5.46 -11.74
CA ILE A 143 10.35 6.92 -11.92
C ILE A 143 11.78 7.34 -11.56
N ASP A 144 12.43 8.05 -12.44
CA ASP A 144 13.82 8.49 -12.25
C ASP A 144 14.05 9.83 -12.93
N LEU A 145 15.20 10.43 -12.73
CA LEU A 145 15.65 11.66 -13.37
C LEU A 145 16.58 11.32 -14.53
N ASP A 146 16.43 12.04 -15.64
CA ASP A 146 17.38 11.98 -16.74
C ASP A 146 18.63 12.85 -16.47
N GLU A 147 19.56 12.90 -17.44
CA GLU A 147 20.79 13.68 -17.34
C GLU A 147 20.56 15.20 -17.23
N ASN A 148 19.36 15.69 -17.59
CA ASN A 148 18.97 17.09 -17.49
C ASN A 148 18.24 17.40 -16.17
N GLY A 149 17.91 16.37 -15.38
CA GLY A 149 17.12 16.48 -14.15
C GLY A 149 15.62 16.45 -14.39
N ASP A 150 15.16 16.06 -15.58
CA ASP A 150 13.75 15.89 -15.89
C ASP A 150 13.27 14.48 -15.50
N TYR A 151 12.06 14.39 -14.94
CA TYR A 151 11.47 13.10 -14.58
C TYR A 151 11.08 12.29 -15.81
N PHE A 152 11.46 11.02 -15.81
CA PHE A 152 10.94 10.06 -16.77
C PHE A 152 10.37 8.83 -16.08
N THR A 153 9.52 8.11 -16.79
CA THR A 153 8.92 6.86 -16.34
C THR A 153 9.29 5.72 -17.27
N LYS A 154 9.55 4.54 -16.67
CA LYS A 154 9.82 3.31 -17.41
C LYS A 154 8.98 2.18 -16.85
N LEU A 155 8.27 1.47 -17.73
CA LEU A 155 7.57 0.26 -17.33
C LEU A 155 8.60 -0.80 -16.92
N PHE A 156 8.59 -1.22 -15.66
CA PHE A 156 9.41 -2.30 -15.16
C PHE A 156 8.72 -3.65 -15.36
N ALA A 157 7.46 -3.77 -14.94
CA ALA A 157 6.64 -4.95 -15.16
C ALA A 157 5.18 -4.57 -15.41
N LYS A 158 4.50 -5.36 -16.26
CA LYS A 158 3.07 -5.23 -16.48
C LYS A 158 2.30 -5.83 -15.31
N GLU A 159 1.08 -5.35 -15.12
CA GLU A 159 0.11 -5.97 -14.24
C GLU A 159 -0.12 -7.43 -14.59
N GLN A 160 -0.40 -8.26 -13.59
CA GLN A 160 -0.75 -9.65 -13.83
C GLN A 160 -2.13 -9.75 -14.52
N SER A 161 -2.19 -10.53 -15.59
CA SER A 161 -3.46 -10.88 -16.25
C SER A 161 -4.07 -12.13 -15.62
N TYR A 162 -5.37 -12.33 -15.79
CA TYR A 162 -6.03 -13.57 -15.39
C TYR A 162 -5.38 -14.81 -16.02
N LYS A 163 -4.87 -14.70 -17.26
CA LYS A 163 -4.15 -15.78 -17.94
C LYS A 163 -2.84 -16.13 -17.24
N SER A 164 -2.08 -15.12 -16.80
CA SER A 164 -0.85 -15.38 -16.05
C SER A 164 -1.14 -16.02 -14.70
N MET A 165 -2.22 -15.62 -14.03
CA MET A 165 -2.67 -16.22 -12.77
C MET A 165 -3.07 -17.69 -12.97
N LEU A 166 -3.88 -18.00 -13.99
CA LEU A 166 -4.28 -19.37 -14.34
C LEU A 166 -3.05 -20.24 -14.63
N LYS A 167 -2.08 -19.71 -15.37
CA LYS A 167 -0.83 -20.44 -15.68
C LYS A 167 -0.05 -20.80 -14.40
N ILE A 168 0.01 -19.91 -13.42
CA ILE A 168 0.67 -20.20 -12.13
C ILE A 168 -0.08 -21.32 -11.39
N LEU A 169 -1.41 -21.41 -11.53
CA LEU A 169 -2.24 -22.47 -10.96
C LEU A 169 -2.17 -23.78 -11.73
N GLY A 170 -1.50 -23.83 -12.89
CA GLY A 170 -1.35 -25.05 -13.70
C GLY A 170 -2.41 -25.25 -14.77
N TYR A 171 -3.16 -24.19 -15.13
CA TYR A 171 -4.15 -24.20 -16.23
C TYR A 171 -3.59 -23.61 -17.53
#